data_7194a3e17ff486c73a8d2d3ec96fb6e9
#
_entry.id   7194a3e17ff486c73a8d2d3ec96fb6e9
#
_cell.length_a   1.000
_cell.length_b   1.000
_cell.length_c   1.000
_cell.angle_alpha   90.00
_cell.angle_beta   90.00
_cell.angle_gamma   90.00
#
_symmetry.space_group_name_H-M   'P 1'
#
loop_
_entity.id
_entity.type
_entity.pdbx_description
1 polymer ?
#
loop_
_entity_poly.entity_id
_entity_poly.type
_entity_poly.pdbx_seq_one_letter_code
_entity_poly.pdbx_strand_id
1 'polypeptide(L)'
;MMFYKQVLHTTIKLVVVAIISATIAYFVGINDYILVGTIGILSVSLTKKDTIKDNINRYLDVLLGLALSASIFFIFGFNLYALIIFLVLFIFASYAFKINIGLIPALVLAKHLFDAQNIEWLFIFERVAIITISVGTALIMNMLYPEFHNKRMIYYVSEVDGKLKDHLFMLSIYLVKKEGSKDFLKHYDLLNEEISKMI
;
A
#
# COMPACT_ATOMS: atom_id res chain seq x y z
N MET A 1 -9.97 -23.37 -5.46
CA MET A 1 -10.61 -22.62 -6.57
C MET A 1 -10.80 -21.13 -6.28
N MET A 2 -11.06 -20.72 -5.05
CA MET A 2 -11.31 -19.33 -4.64
C MET A 2 -10.04 -18.47 -4.66
N PHE A 3 -8.91 -18.99 -4.19
CA PHE A 3 -7.59 -18.34 -4.19
C PHE A 3 -7.17 -17.89 -5.60
N TYR A 4 -7.34 -18.76 -6.61
CA TYR A 4 -6.98 -18.42 -8.00
C TYR A 4 -7.83 -17.28 -8.58
N LYS A 5 -9.12 -17.22 -8.25
CA LYS A 5 -10.00 -16.13 -8.69
C LYS A 5 -9.55 -14.78 -8.12
N GLN A 6 -9.12 -14.79 -6.87
CA GLN A 6 -8.65 -13.61 -6.17
C GLN A 6 -7.31 -13.10 -6.73
N VAL A 7 -6.35 -14.02 -6.90
CA VAL A 7 -5.06 -13.70 -7.51
C VAL A 7 -5.28 -13.13 -8.92
N LEU A 8 -6.09 -13.80 -9.73
CA LEU A 8 -6.41 -13.34 -11.09
C LEU A 8 -7.04 -11.94 -11.10
N HIS A 9 -8.00 -11.69 -10.20
CA HIS A 9 -8.68 -10.40 -10.11
C HIS A 9 -7.71 -9.27 -9.72
N THR A 10 -6.86 -9.50 -8.73
CA THR A 10 -5.84 -8.52 -8.31
C THR A 10 -4.82 -8.29 -9.44
N THR A 11 -4.37 -9.35 -10.10
CA THR A 11 -3.43 -9.25 -11.22
C THR A 11 -4.02 -8.43 -12.37
N ILE A 12 -5.26 -8.71 -12.77
CA ILE A 12 -5.95 -7.95 -13.82
C ILE A 12 -6.03 -6.47 -13.45
N LYS A 13 -6.43 -6.15 -12.22
CA LYS A 13 -6.52 -4.77 -11.72
C LYS A 13 -5.18 -4.04 -11.85
N LEU A 14 -4.08 -4.66 -11.40
CA LEU A 14 -2.74 -4.07 -11.45
C LEU A 14 -2.28 -3.86 -12.89
N VAL A 15 -2.47 -4.85 -13.76
CA VAL A 15 -2.08 -4.79 -15.18
C VAL A 15 -2.88 -3.70 -15.92
N VAL A 16 -4.18 -3.62 -15.67
CA VAL A 16 -5.03 -2.59 -16.31
C VAL A 16 -4.61 -1.19 -15.87
N VAL A 17 -4.31 -0.97 -14.59
CA VAL A 17 -3.79 0.33 -14.12
C VAL A 17 -2.47 0.67 -14.79
N ALA A 18 -1.54 -0.28 -14.87
CA ALA A 18 -0.25 -0.06 -15.51
C ALA A 18 -0.40 0.33 -17.00
N ILE A 19 -1.23 -0.40 -17.72
CA ILE A 19 -1.46 -0.13 -19.17
C ILE A 19 -2.13 1.23 -19.36
N ILE A 20 -3.20 1.52 -18.60
CA ILE A 20 -3.93 2.78 -18.76
C ILE A 20 -3.05 3.97 -18.40
N SER A 21 -2.33 3.92 -17.26
CA SER A 21 -1.47 5.03 -16.83
C SER A 21 -0.30 5.26 -17.79
N ALA A 22 0.34 4.17 -18.27
CA ALA A 22 1.40 4.28 -19.29
C ALA A 22 0.88 4.83 -20.63
N THR A 23 -0.30 4.40 -21.06
CA THR A 23 -0.92 4.87 -22.30
C THR A 23 -1.26 6.36 -22.22
N ILE A 24 -1.85 6.81 -21.11
CA ILE A 24 -2.13 8.25 -20.90
C ILE A 24 -0.82 9.05 -20.93
N ALA A 25 0.21 8.59 -20.24
CA ALA A 25 1.51 9.25 -20.22
C ALA A 25 2.14 9.35 -21.61
N TYR A 26 2.04 8.29 -22.40
CA TYR A 26 2.52 8.28 -23.79
C TYR A 26 1.80 9.33 -24.65
N PHE A 27 0.47 9.44 -24.56
CA PHE A 27 -0.29 10.45 -25.31
C PHE A 27 -0.06 11.89 -24.84
N VAL A 28 0.27 12.07 -23.56
CA VAL A 28 0.65 13.39 -23.00
C VAL A 28 2.07 13.80 -23.41
N GLY A 29 2.87 12.86 -23.94
CA GLY A 29 4.25 13.13 -24.38
C GLY A 29 5.28 12.99 -23.27
N ILE A 30 4.98 12.24 -22.19
CA ILE A 30 5.94 11.93 -21.14
C ILE A 30 6.86 10.81 -21.62
N ASN A 31 8.17 11.08 -21.67
CA ASN A 31 9.15 10.10 -22.16
C ASN A 31 9.21 8.84 -21.26
N ASP A 32 9.08 9.02 -19.96
CA ASP A 32 9.16 7.95 -18.96
C ASP A 32 7.81 7.27 -18.70
N TYR A 33 7.01 6.97 -19.75
CA TYR A 33 5.67 6.38 -19.63
C TYR A 33 5.66 5.01 -18.92
N ILE A 34 6.77 4.23 -19.00
CA ILE A 34 6.92 2.97 -18.28
C ILE A 34 6.99 3.22 -16.76
N LEU A 35 7.68 4.29 -16.35
CA LEU A 35 7.74 4.70 -14.95
C LEU A 35 6.36 5.06 -14.40
N VAL A 36 5.54 5.76 -15.21
CA VAL A 36 4.15 6.10 -14.85
C VAL A 36 3.32 4.84 -14.59
N GLY A 37 3.45 3.82 -15.45
CA GLY A 37 2.81 2.52 -15.27
C GLY A 37 3.25 1.82 -13.99
N THR A 38 4.54 1.81 -13.71
CA THR A 38 5.12 1.19 -12.51
C THR A 38 4.63 1.87 -11.24
N ILE A 39 4.65 3.21 -11.18
CA ILE A 39 4.11 3.97 -10.05
C ILE A 39 2.60 3.78 -9.92
N GLY A 40 1.89 3.63 -11.05
CA GLY A 40 0.47 3.30 -11.06
C GLY A 40 0.17 1.99 -10.33
N ILE A 41 0.94 0.92 -10.59
CA ILE A 41 0.82 -0.35 -9.85
C ILE A 41 1.04 -0.14 -8.35
N LEU A 42 2.11 0.56 -7.99
CA LEU A 42 2.43 0.86 -6.58
C LEU A 42 1.35 1.72 -5.89
N SER A 43 0.55 2.44 -6.68
CA SER A 43 -0.52 3.32 -6.18
C SER A 43 -1.86 2.62 -6.01
N VAL A 44 -2.00 1.38 -6.46
CA VAL A 44 -3.22 0.60 -6.25
C VAL A 44 -3.34 0.19 -4.79
N SER A 45 -4.42 0.62 -4.14
CA SER A 45 -4.76 0.16 -2.78
C SER A 45 -5.51 -1.15 -2.84
N LEU A 46 -5.21 -2.06 -1.90
CA LEU A 46 -5.90 -3.35 -1.78
C LEU A 46 -7.22 -3.23 -1.02
N THR A 47 -7.44 -2.11 -0.29
CA THR A 47 -8.64 -1.88 0.52
C THR A 47 -9.36 -0.59 0.12
N LYS A 48 -10.71 -0.61 0.12
CA LYS A 48 -11.53 0.58 -0.25
C LYS A 48 -11.61 1.63 0.85
N LYS A 49 -11.56 1.20 2.10
CA LYS A 49 -11.98 2.03 3.23
C LYS A 49 -11.14 3.31 3.39
N ASP A 50 -9.87 3.22 3.01
CA ASP A 50 -8.93 4.32 3.14
C ASP A 50 -8.32 4.77 1.79
N THR A 51 -8.85 4.26 0.65
CA THR A 51 -8.27 4.47 -0.68
C THR A 51 -8.03 5.94 -1.02
N ILE A 52 -8.98 6.83 -0.73
CA ILE A 52 -8.84 8.25 -1.04
C ILE A 52 -7.77 8.88 -0.14
N LYS A 53 -7.85 8.61 1.16
CA LYS A 53 -6.90 9.12 2.15
C LYS A 53 -5.48 8.62 1.87
N ASP A 54 -5.34 7.33 1.57
CA ASP A 54 -4.06 6.71 1.25
C ASP A 54 -3.44 7.30 -0.02
N ASN A 55 -4.26 7.52 -1.06
CA ASN A 55 -3.77 8.13 -2.30
C ASN A 55 -3.40 9.62 -2.12
N ILE A 56 -4.16 10.37 -1.30
CA ILE A 56 -3.79 11.75 -0.95
C ILE A 56 -2.49 11.77 -0.16
N ASN A 57 -2.36 10.93 0.87
CA ASN A 57 -1.13 10.85 1.66
C ASN A 57 0.07 10.44 0.80
N ARG A 58 -0.11 9.49 -0.12
CA ARG A 58 0.91 9.09 -1.08
C ARG A 58 1.33 10.24 -1.99
N TYR A 59 0.35 10.98 -2.52
CA TYR A 59 0.61 12.14 -3.37
C TYR A 59 1.41 13.20 -2.62
N LEU A 60 1.01 13.54 -1.38
CA LEU A 60 1.70 14.50 -0.52
C LEU A 60 3.12 14.05 -0.17
N ASP A 61 3.31 12.75 0.13
CA ASP A 61 4.62 12.20 0.46
C ASP A 61 5.58 12.28 -0.74
N VAL A 62 5.07 11.99 -1.94
CA VAL A 62 5.87 12.13 -3.17
C VAL A 62 6.22 13.59 -3.46
N LEU A 63 5.30 14.52 -3.29
CA LEU A 63 5.60 15.94 -3.45
C LEU A 63 6.65 16.41 -2.45
N LEU A 64 6.54 15.98 -1.19
CA LEU A 64 7.54 16.25 -0.16
C LEU A 64 8.91 15.67 -0.54
N GLY A 65 8.93 14.43 -1.03
CA GLY A 65 10.16 13.78 -1.50
C GLY A 65 10.81 14.50 -2.68
N LEU A 66 10.02 14.93 -3.67
CA LEU A 66 10.52 15.72 -4.80
C LEU A 66 11.05 17.09 -4.36
N ALA A 67 10.34 17.79 -3.48
CA ALA A 67 10.78 19.09 -2.98
C ALA A 67 12.08 18.98 -2.18
N LEU A 68 12.19 17.97 -1.29
CA LEU A 68 13.41 17.74 -0.52
C LEU A 68 14.57 17.30 -1.41
N SER A 69 14.35 16.37 -2.34
CA SER A 69 15.40 15.89 -3.25
C SER A 69 15.92 17.02 -4.14
N ALA A 70 15.03 17.82 -4.74
CA ALA A 70 15.42 18.97 -5.54
C ALA A 70 16.23 20.00 -4.74
N SER A 71 15.80 20.32 -3.52
CA SER A 71 16.48 21.26 -2.63
C SER A 71 17.87 20.76 -2.23
N ILE A 72 17.98 19.50 -1.82
CA ILE A 72 19.24 18.93 -1.36
C ILE A 72 20.23 18.77 -2.51
N PHE A 73 19.77 18.28 -3.67
CA PHE A 73 20.64 18.12 -4.84
C PHE A 73 21.05 19.49 -5.45
N PHE A 74 20.20 20.50 -5.30
CA PHE A 74 20.57 21.87 -5.70
C PHE A 74 21.70 22.44 -4.83
N ILE A 75 21.67 22.19 -3.50
CA ILE A 75 22.65 22.75 -2.55
C ILE A 75 23.96 21.95 -2.55
N PHE A 76 23.86 20.62 -2.50
CA PHE A 76 25.01 19.73 -2.30
C PHE A 76 25.51 19.09 -3.60
N GLY A 77 24.78 19.27 -4.73
CA GLY A 77 25.06 18.59 -5.99
C GLY A 77 24.63 17.13 -5.99
N PHE A 78 24.84 16.48 -7.14
CA PHE A 78 24.49 15.06 -7.37
C PHE A 78 25.63 14.14 -6.95
N ASN A 79 25.77 13.91 -5.66
CA ASN A 79 26.79 13.04 -5.09
C ASN A 79 26.21 12.11 -4.02
N LEU A 80 26.97 11.09 -3.64
CA LEU A 80 26.54 10.09 -2.67
C LEU A 80 26.15 10.70 -1.31
N TYR A 81 26.86 11.73 -0.87
CA TYR A 81 26.56 12.39 0.42
C TYR A 81 25.21 13.09 0.38
N ALA A 82 24.91 13.80 -0.71
CA ALA A 82 23.61 14.43 -0.90
C ALA A 82 22.47 13.41 -0.91
N LEU A 83 22.68 12.25 -1.54
CA LEU A 83 21.71 11.14 -1.54
C LEU A 83 21.47 10.61 -0.13
N ILE A 84 22.53 10.41 0.67
CA ILE A 84 22.38 9.91 2.06
C ILE A 84 21.64 10.95 2.90
N ILE A 85 21.98 12.23 2.81
CA ILE A 85 21.31 13.32 3.53
C ILE A 85 19.83 13.35 3.14
N PHE A 86 19.51 13.25 1.84
CA PHE A 86 18.15 13.19 1.35
C PHE A 86 17.38 12.01 1.96
N LEU A 87 17.94 10.80 1.92
CA LEU A 87 17.27 9.60 2.44
C LEU A 87 16.94 9.76 3.92
N VAL A 88 17.88 10.20 4.74
CA VAL A 88 17.68 10.39 6.18
C VAL A 88 16.60 11.42 6.46
N LEU A 89 16.69 12.59 5.84
CA LEU A 89 15.73 13.68 6.05
C LEU A 89 14.34 13.33 5.52
N PHE A 90 14.26 12.73 4.34
CA PHE A 90 12.99 12.37 3.71
C PHE A 90 12.24 11.30 4.52
N ILE A 91 12.93 10.21 4.89
CA ILE A 91 12.31 9.14 5.69
C ILE A 91 11.83 9.71 7.03
N PHE A 92 12.67 10.49 7.71
CA PHE A 92 12.28 11.12 8.97
C PHE A 92 11.04 12.02 8.80
N ALA A 93 11.02 12.90 7.80
CA ALA A 93 9.90 13.79 7.53
C ALA A 93 8.62 13.03 7.18
N SER A 94 8.70 12.01 6.32
CA SER A 94 7.57 11.18 5.91
C SER A 94 6.89 10.48 7.10
N TYR A 95 7.68 9.93 8.03
CA TYR A 95 7.14 9.36 9.27
C TYR A 95 6.63 10.40 10.25
N ALA A 96 7.32 11.54 10.40
CA ALA A 96 6.91 12.63 11.28
C ALA A 96 5.54 13.20 10.89
N PHE A 97 5.29 13.35 9.58
CA PHE A 97 4.00 13.81 9.04
C PHE A 97 2.95 12.70 8.90
N LYS A 98 3.30 11.42 9.17
CA LYS A 98 2.41 10.25 9.05
C LYS A 98 1.84 10.04 7.64
N ILE A 99 2.62 10.37 6.61
CA ILE A 99 2.25 10.23 5.19
C ILE A 99 3.09 9.16 4.46
N ASN A 100 3.79 8.31 5.17
CA ASN A 100 4.80 7.34 4.71
C ASN A 100 4.32 6.28 3.71
N ILE A 101 3.07 6.35 3.25
CA ILE A 101 2.51 5.44 2.23
C ILE A 101 3.13 5.68 0.85
N GLY A 102 3.62 6.89 0.59
CA GLY A 102 4.25 7.30 -0.67
C GLY A 102 5.76 7.11 -0.72
N LEU A 103 6.39 6.53 0.31
CA LEU A 103 7.84 6.39 0.42
C LEU A 103 8.49 5.77 -0.83
N ILE A 104 7.98 4.62 -1.30
CA ILE A 104 8.56 3.91 -2.44
C ILE A 104 8.47 4.72 -3.73
N PRO A 105 7.29 5.21 -4.18
CA PRO A 105 7.23 6.03 -5.38
C PRO A 105 8.02 7.34 -5.27
N ALA A 106 8.10 7.95 -4.09
CA ALA A 106 8.91 9.15 -3.86
C ALA A 106 10.40 8.87 -4.05
N LEU A 107 10.91 7.77 -3.50
CA LEU A 107 12.30 7.35 -3.68
C LEU A 107 12.63 7.04 -5.14
N VAL A 108 11.71 6.41 -5.87
CA VAL A 108 11.88 6.13 -7.30
C VAL A 108 12.01 7.42 -8.09
N LEU A 109 11.14 8.42 -7.84
CA LEU A 109 11.21 9.70 -8.53
C LEU A 109 12.44 10.52 -8.13
N ALA A 110 12.83 10.52 -6.85
CA ALA A 110 14.06 11.16 -6.39
C ALA A 110 15.32 10.52 -7.03
N LYS A 111 15.32 9.18 -7.19
CA LYS A 111 16.38 8.48 -7.93
C LYS A 111 16.45 8.94 -9.38
N HIS A 112 15.31 9.08 -10.05
CA HIS A 112 15.27 9.60 -11.42
C HIS A 112 15.83 11.02 -11.51
N LEU A 113 15.54 11.89 -10.53
CA LEU A 113 16.09 13.23 -10.45
C LEU A 113 17.63 13.19 -10.28
N PHE A 114 18.11 12.27 -9.43
CA PHE A 114 19.53 12.05 -9.19
C PHE A 114 20.26 11.54 -10.43
N ASP A 115 19.71 10.54 -11.12
CA ASP A 115 20.31 9.94 -12.32
C ASP A 115 20.35 10.92 -13.51
N ALA A 116 19.30 11.72 -13.68
CA ALA A 116 19.22 12.73 -14.72
C ALA A 116 20.13 13.94 -14.47
N GLN A 117 20.58 14.14 -13.24
CA GLN A 117 21.37 15.31 -12.81
C GLN A 117 20.76 16.64 -13.26
N ASN A 118 19.45 16.71 -13.35
CA ASN A 118 18.70 17.86 -13.85
C ASN A 118 17.66 18.31 -12.83
N ILE A 119 17.67 19.61 -12.48
CA ILE A 119 16.74 20.25 -11.54
C ILE A 119 15.96 21.37 -12.24
N GLU A 120 15.93 21.36 -13.57
CA GLU A 120 15.13 22.33 -14.31
C GLU A 120 13.64 22.20 -13.95
N TRP A 121 12.96 23.32 -13.89
CA TRP A 121 11.54 23.38 -13.54
C TRP A 121 10.67 22.47 -14.43
N LEU A 122 10.97 22.42 -15.72
CA LEU A 122 10.26 21.57 -16.67
C LEU A 122 10.40 20.10 -16.30
N PHE A 123 11.60 19.66 -15.90
CA PHE A 123 11.85 18.29 -15.48
C PHE A 123 11.12 17.94 -14.19
N ILE A 124 11.09 18.86 -13.20
CA ILE A 124 10.34 18.67 -11.95
C ILE A 124 8.84 18.61 -12.22
N PHE A 125 8.30 19.48 -13.10
CA PHE A 125 6.88 19.43 -13.49
C PHE A 125 6.51 18.11 -14.16
N GLU A 126 7.39 17.56 -15.01
CA GLU A 126 7.19 16.24 -15.59
C GLU A 126 7.08 15.15 -14.50
N ARG A 127 7.89 15.19 -13.44
CA ARG A 127 7.81 14.25 -12.29
C ARG A 127 6.50 14.42 -11.51
N VAL A 128 6.03 15.64 -11.33
CA VAL A 128 4.72 15.90 -10.73
C VAL A 128 3.59 15.38 -11.64
N ALA A 129 3.70 15.52 -12.96
CA ALA A 129 2.71 14.95 -13.89
C ALA A 129 2.70 13.40 -13.82
N ILE A 130 3.86 12.76 -13.74
CA ILE A 130 4.00 11.31 -13.56
C ILE A 130 3.18 10.82 -12.36
N ILE A 131 3.38 11.41 -11.19
CA ILE A 131 2.66 10.97 -9.99
C ILE A 131 1.16 11.29 -10.08
N THR A 132 0.80 12.42 -10.67
CA THR A 132 -0.61 12.82 -10.83
C THR A 132 -1.38 11.84 -11.72
N ILE A 133 -0.82 11.44 -12.86
CA ILE A 133 -1.40 10.44 -13.75
C ILE A 133 -1.47 9.07 -13.06
N SER A 134 -0.38 8.65 -12.41
CA SER A 134 -0.28 7.35 -11.75
C SER A 134 -1.28 7.20 -10.61
N VAL A 135 -1.33 8.17 -9.70
CA VAL A 135 -2.26 8.15 -8.56
C VAL A 135 -3.69 8.35 -9.02
N GLY A 136 -3.92 9.24 -10.00
CA GLY A 136 -5.26 9.49 -10.56
C GLY A 136 -5.86 8.24 -11.19
N THR A 137 -5.10 7.52 -12.04
CA THR A 137 -5.55 6.28 -12.66
C THR A 137 -5.78 5.17 -11.63
N ALA A 138 -4.88 5.04 -10.64
CA ALA A 138 -5.03 4.07 -9.56
C ALA A 138 -6.29 4.37 -8.71
N LEU A 139 -6.56 5.64 -8.41
CA LEU A 139 -7.75 6.06 -7.67
C LEU A 139 -9.03 5.71 -8.43
N ILE A 140 -9.12 6.05 -9.71
CA ILE A 140 -10.28 5.75 -10.56
C ILE A 140 -10.50 4.24 -10.59
N MET A 141 -9.46 3.44 -10.81
CA MET A 141 -9.58 1.98 -10.82
C MET A 141 -9.98 1.42 -9.46
N ASN A 142 -9.49 1.96 -8.37
CA ASN A 142 -9.90 1.55 -7.03
C ASN A 142 -11.37 1.86 -6.75
N MET A 143 -11.90 2.94 -7.32
CA MET A 143 -13.33 3.29 -7.19
C MET A 143 -14.24 2.44 -8.08
N LEU A 144 -13.81 2.17 -9.31
CA LEU A 144 -14.60 1.42 -10.30
C LEU A 144 -14.59 -0.08 -10.07
N TYR A 145 -13.50 -0.61 -9.54
CA TYR A 145 -13.32 -2.05 -9.41
C TYR A 145 -13.74 -2.51 -8.00
N PRO A 146 -14.86 -3.27 -7.89
CA PRO A 146 -15.38 -3.70 -6.60
C PRO A 146 -14.42 -4.68 -5.91
N GLU A 147 -14.24 -4.50 -4.61
CA GLU A 147 -13.48 -5.44 -3.80
C GLU A 147 -14.28 -6.73 -3.56
N PHE A 148 -13.73 -7.84 -3.99
CA PHE A 148 -14.30 -9.17 -3.74
C PHE A 148 -14.14 -9.62 -2.28
N HIS A 149 -13.34 -8.90 -1.46
CA HIS A 149 -12.75 -9.46 -0.23
C HIS A 149 -13.36 -9.00 1.08
N ASN A 150 -13.92 -7.79 1.16
CA ASN A 150 -14.16 -7.16 2.46
C ASN A 150 -15.28 -7.84 3.28
N LYS A 151 -16.36 -8.31 2.64
CA LYS A 151 -17.49 -8.87 3.39
C LYS A 151 -17.20 -10.24 4.01
N ARG A 152 -16.45 -11.10 3.31
CA ARG A 152 -16.13 -12.44 3.83
C ARG A 152 -15.01 -12.42 4.86
N MET A 153 -13.97 -11.64 4.63
CA MET A 153 -12.87 -11.53 5.59
C MET A 153 -13.36 -10.96 6.93
N ILE A 154 -14.21 -9.94 6.89
CA ILE A 154 -14.88 -9.39 8.08
C ILE A 154 -15.77 -10.46 8.75
N TYR A 155 -16.49 -11.25 7.96
CA TYR A 155 -17.31 -12.34 8.49
C TYR A 155 -16.44 -13.39 9.20
N TYR A 156 -15.36 -13.88 8.57
CA TYR A 156 -14.48 -14.86 9.18
C TYR A 156 -13.75 -14.32 10.41
N VAL A 157 -13.25 -13.06 10.36
CA VAL A 157 -12.64 -12.42 11.53
C VAL A 157 -13.65 -12.29 12.67
N SER A 158 -14.88 -11.87 12.39
CA SER A 158 -15.95 -11.77 13.39
C SER A 158 -16.35 -13.14 13.96
N GLU A 159 -16.37 -14.18 13.13
CA GLU A 159 -16.68 -15.54 13.56
C GLU A 159 -15.57 -16.11 14.44
N VAL A 160 -14.30 -15.91 14.07
CA VAL A 160 -13.14 -16.32 14.88
C VAL A 160 -13.09 -15.53 16.19
N ASP A 161 -13.36 -14.23 16.17
CA ASP A 161 -13.39 -13.38 17.37
C ASP A 161 -14.52 -13.81 18.33
N GLY A 162 -15.68 -14.16 17.78
CA GLY A 162 -16.81 -14.73 18.55
C GLY A 162 -16.43 -16.04 19.24
N LYS A 163 -15.88 -16.98 18.47
CA LYS A 163 -15.45 -18.30 19.01
C LYS A 163 -14.33 -18.15 20.06
N LEU A 164 -13.39 -17.21 19.82
CA LEU A 164 -12.32 -16.93 20.80
C LEU A 164 -12.87 -16.38 22.11
N LYS A 165 -13.83 -15.46 22.04
CA LYS A 165 -14.52 -14.92 23.23
C LYS A 165 -15.26 -15.99 24.02
N ASP A 166 -15.99 -16.86 23.33
CA ASP A 166 -16.70 -17.97 23.97
C ASP A 166 -15.73 -18.92 24.66
N HIS A 167 -14.56 -19.18 24.07
CA HIS A 167 -13.53 -20.02 24.67
C HIS A 167 -12.87 -19.36 25.89
N LEU A 168 -12.54 -18.07 25.80
CA LEU A 168 -12.00 -17.33 26.93
C LEU A 168 -13.02 -17.26 28.07
N PHE A 169 -14.29 -17.11 27.78
CA PHE A 169 -15.35 -17.13 28.78
C PHE A 169 -15.49 -18.53 29.43
N MET A 170 -15.49 -19.61 28.66
CA MET A 170 -15.44 -20.97 29.16
C MET A 170 -14.23 -21.22 30.06
N LEU A 171 -13.04 -20.80 29.60
CA LEU A 171 -11.78 -20.91 30.34
C LEU A 171 -11.85 -20.17 31.69
N SER A 172 -12.47 -19.00 31.71
CA SER A 172 -12.67 -18.23 32.96
C SER A 172 -13.59 -18.98 33.95
N ILE A 173 -14.66 -19.63 33.46
CA ILE A 173 -15.58 -20.42 34.29
C ILE A 173 -14.86 -21.65 34.86
N TYR A 174 -14.05 -22.36 34.03
CA TYR A 174 -13.29 -23.53 34.50
C TYR A 174 -12.22 -23.17 35.51
N LEU A 175 -11.51 -22.04 35.33
CA LEU A 175 -10.53 -21.55 36.32
C LEU A 175 -11.16 -21.22 37.67
N VAL A 176 -12.39 -20.70 37.64
CA VAL A 176 -13.12 -20.32 38.89
C VAL A 176 -13.72 -21.55 39.57
N LYS A 177 -14.26 -22.51 38.80
CA LYS A 177 -14.96 -23.69 39.37
C LYS A 177 -14.09 -24.87 39.74
N LYS A 178 -12.83 -24.93 39.28
CA LYS A 178 -11.91 -26.08 39.51
C LYS A 178 -12.44 -27.47 39.10
N GLU A 179 -13.57 -27.54 38.41
CA GLU A 179 -14.20 -28.78 37.92
C GLU A 179 -14.12 -28.89 36.41
N GLY A 180 -13.63 -30.02 35.89
CA GLY A 180 -13.91 -30.43 34.52
C GLY A 180 -12.81 -30.39 33.48
N SER A 181 -11.59 -30.86 33.83
CA SER A 181 -10.46 -30.88 32.86
C SER A 181 -10.73 -31.69 31.57
N LYS A 182 -11.60 -32.70 31.62
CA LYS A 182 -11.92 -33.58 30.47
C LYS A 182 -12.80 -32.91 29.41
N ASP A 183 -13.80 -32.14 29.83
CA ASP A 183 -14.69 -31.43 28.91
C ASP A 183 -13.99 -30.24 28.25
N PHE A 184 -13.05 -29.59 28.96
CA PHE A 184 -12.22 -28.54 28.39
C PHE A 184 -11.33 -29.05 27.26
N LEU A 185 -10.64 -30.17 27.44
CA LEU A 185 -9.78 -30.78 26.43
C LEU A 185 -10.58 -31.15 25.17
N LYS A 186 -11.76 -31.72 25.33
CA LYS A 186 -12.64 -32.06 24.22
C LYS A 186 -13.11 -30.85 23.44
N HIS A 187 -13.44 -29.75 24.12
CA HIS A 187 -13.78 -28.47 23.46
C HIS A 187 -12.61 -27.82 22.76
N TYR A 188 -11.41 -27.89 23.34
CA TYR A 188 -10.19 -27.40 22.74
C TYR A 188 -9.84 -28.14 21.44
N ASP A 189 -9.97 -29.46 21.43
CA ASP A 189 -9.72 -30.29 20.26
C ASP A 189 -10.72 -29.98 19.13
N LEU A 190 -12.00 -29.80 19.44
CA LEU A 190 -13.03 -29.41 18.48
C LEU A 190 -12.75 -28.05 17.86
N LEU A 191 -12.31 -27.07 18.64
CA LEU A 191 -11.96 -25.74 18.14
C LEU A 191 -10.75 -25.80 17.21
N ASN A 192 -9.73 -26.56 17.60
CA ASN A 192 -8.49 -26.67 16.83
C ASN A 192 -8.77 -27.35 15.46
N GLU A 193 -9.69 -28.31 15.43
CA GLU A 193 -10.16 -28.95 14.19
C GLU A 193 -10.97 -27.97 13.32
N GLU A 194 -11.83 -27.15 13.90
CA GLU A 194 -12.59 -26.13 13.16
C GLU A 194 -11.71 -25.01 12.61
N ILE A 195 -10.73 -24.52 13.38
CA ILE A 195 -9.76 -23.53 12.92
C ILE A 195 -8.90 -24.09 11.77
N SER A 196 -8.47 -25.34 11.87
CA SER A 196 -7.68 -25.97 10.81
C SER A 196 -8.44 -26.17 9.50
N LYS A 197 -9.80 -26.26 9.54
CA LYS A 197 -10.66 -26.32 8.35
C LYS A 197 -10.91 -24.96 7.70
N MET A 198 -10.61 -23.84 8.41
CA MET A 198 -10.82 -22.48 7.92
C MET A 198 -9.57 -21.88 7.27
N ILE A 199 -8.40 -22.45 7.54
CA ILE A 199 -7.09 -22.10 6.94
C ILE A 199 -6.85 -22.94 5.68
#